data_4de922862abc00c4fc459987143b58ec
#
_entry.id   4de922862abc00c4fc459987143b58ec
#
_cell.length_a   1.000
_cell.length_b   1.000
_cell.length_c   1.000
_cell.angle_alpha   90.00
_cell.angle_beta   90.00
_cell.angle_gamma   90.00
#
_symmetry.space_group_name_H-M   'P 1'
#
loop_
_entity.id
_entity.type
_entity.pdbx_description
1 polymer ?
#
loop_
_entity_poly.entity_id
_entity_poly.type
_entity_poly.pdbx_seq_one_letter_code
_entity_poly.pdbx_strand_id
1 'polypeptide(L)'
;MVADDAGRGIVALVQKAADLAKADCNRAMDLAHRLSSELRAAEERASEFEAQANYFRDRAAHAEEWLVRIRREVQETFFETKEQQQRPVREVK
;
A
#
# COMPACT_ATOMS: atom_id res chain seq x y z
N MET A 1 23.62 62.85 16.55
CA MET A 1 22.26 63.05 16.98
C MET A 1 21.64 61.76 17.45
N VAL A 2 21.32 61.74 18.72
CA VAL A 2 20.89 60.52 19.42
C VAL A 2 19.55 60.01 18.89
N ALA A 3 18.64 60.87 18.45
CA ALA A 3 17.33 60.49 17.92
C ALA A 3 17.40 59.75 16.59
N ASP A 4 18.31 60.13 15.71
CA ASP A 4 18.51 59.46 14.43
C ASP A 4 19.19 58.08 14.60
N ASP A 5 20.11 57.98 15.53
CA ASP A 5 20.77 56.70 15.85
C ASP A 5 19.78 55.71 16.49
N ALA A 6 18.90 56.20 17.37
CA ALA A 6 17.86 55.37 17.96
C ALA A 6 16.86 54.91 16.91
N GLY A 7 16.45 55.81 15.99
CA GLY A 7 15.56 55.48 14.87
C GLY A 7 16.16 54.45 13.94
N ARG A 8 17.44 54.57 13.60
CA ARG A 8 18.16 53.61 12.77
C ARG A 8 18.27 52.24 13.46
N GLY A 9 18.49 52.25 14.78
CA GLY A 9 18.53 51.01 15.56
C GLY A 9 17.19 50.27 15.54
N ILE A 10 16.09 50.99 15.66
CA ILE A 10 14.73 50.45 15.60
C ILE A 10 14.45 49.89 14.21
N VAL A 11 14.79 50.64 13.16
CA VAL A 11 14.60 50.17 11.78
C VAL A 11 15.42 48.90 11.51
N ALA A 12 16.66 48.86 11.97
CA ALA A 12 17.53 47.69 11.82
C ALA A 12 16.95 46.45 12.53
N LEU A 13 16.39 46.64 13.74
CA LEU A 13 15.75 45.56 14.47
C LEU A 13 14.49 45.03 13.79
N VAL A 14 13.65 45.94 13.27
CA VAL A 14 12.44 45.59 12.54
C VAL A 14 12.80 44.86 11.27
N GLN A 15 13.81 45.32 10.55
CA GLN A 15 14.27 44.70 9.31
C GLN A 15 14.83 43.28 9.58
N LYS A 16 15.61 43.14 10.65
CA LYS A 16 16.13 41.84 11.06
C LYS A 16 15.00 40.88 11.43
N ALA A 17 14.00 41.35 12.17
CA ALA A 17 12.83 40.54 12.52
C ALA A 17 12.05 40.12 11.28
N ALA A 18 11.89 41.02 10.31
CA ALA A 18 11.23 40.71 9.05
C ALA A 18 12.00 39.64 8.23
N ASP A 19 13.33 39.78 8.20
CA ASP A 19 14.17 38.80 7.49
C ASP A 19 14.10 37.44 8.13
N LEU A 20 14.09 37.37 9.46
CA LEU A 20 13.95 36.12 10.21
C LEU A 20 12.57 35.48 9.96
N ALA A 21 11.52 36.31 10.00
CA ALA A 21 10.17 35.80 9.73
C ALA A 21 10.05 35.25 8.30
N LYS A 22 10.65 35.94 7.34
CA LYS A 22 10.68 35.48 5.95
C LYS A 22 11.45 34.16 5.80
N ALA A 23 12.59 34.05 6.46
CA ALA A 23 13.39 32.83 6.45
C ALA A 23 12.61 31.64 7.07
N ASP A 24 11.91 31.90 8.19
CA ASP A 24 11.07 30.89 8.84
C ASP A 24 9.92 30.47 7.94
N CYS A 25 9.28 31.43 7.28
CA CYS A 25 8.20 31.14 6.33
C CYS A 25 8.71 30.29 5.17
N ASN A 26 9.85 30.63 4.60
CA ASN A 26 10.46 29.85 3.50
C ASN A 26 10.78 28.43 3.95
N ARG A 27 11.32 28.25 5.15
CA ARG A 27 11.61 26.92 5.70
C ARG A 27 10.33 26.11 5.90
N ALA A 28 9.27 26.76 6.41
CA ALA A 28 7.98 26.11 6.60
C ALA A 28 7.38 25.67 5.26
N MET A 29 7.49 26.50 4.23
CA MET A 29 7.01 26.18 2.89
C MET A 29 7.81 25.02 2.28
N ASP A 30 9.13 25.02 2.42
CA ASP A 30 9.98 23.95 1.93
C ASP A 30 9.65 22.63 2.63
N LEU A 31 9.42 22.68 3.93
CA LEU A 31 9.01 21.50 4.70
C LEU A 31 7.63 21.01 4.24
N ALA A 32 6.68 21.91 4.02
CA ALA A 32 5.35 21.55 3.53
C ALA A 32 5.42 20.87 2.15
N HIS A 33 6.25 21.40 1.24
CA HIS A 33 6.46 20.79 -0.07
C HIS A 33 7.08 19.40 0.05
N ARG A 34 8.06 19.25 0.92
CA ARG A 34 8.71 17.96 1.15
C ARG A 34 7.71 16.95 1.71
N LEU A 35 6.94 17.34 2.71
CA LEU A 35 5.94 16.47 3.32
C LEU A 35 4.85 16.09 2.32
N SER A 36 4.40 17.02 1.47
CA SER A 36 3.43 16.72 0.42
C SER A 36 3.96 15.72 -0.57
N SER A 37 5.24 15.86 -0.95
CA SER A 37 5.90 14.93 -1.87
C SER A 37 6.05 13.54 -1.25
N GLU A 38 6.47 13.48 0.01
CA GLU A 38 6.60 12.22 0.75
C GLU A 38 5.24 11.54 0.94
N LEU A 39 4.20 12.31 1.23
CA LEU A 39 2.85 11.78 1.36
C LEU A 39 2.37 11.17 0.04
N ARG A 40 2.57 11.88 -1.07
CA ARG A 40 2.20 11.37 -2.39
C ARG A 40 2.93 10.06 -2.72
N ALA A 41 4.23 10.01 -2.44
CA ALA A 41 5.02 8.80 -2.66
C ALA A 41 4.53 7.65 -1.76
N ALA A 42 4.18 7.94 -0.52
CA ALA A 42 3.64 6.94 0.40
C ALA A 42 2.26 6.44 -0.06
N GLU A 43 1.41 7.32 -0.55
CA GLU A 43 0.10 6.95 -1.11
C GLU A 43 0.25 6.06 -2.34
N GLU A 44 1.18 6.38 -3.22
CA GLU A 44 1.47 5.55 -4.39
C GLU A 44 1.95 4.16 -3.99
N ARG A 45 2.86 4.08 -3.03
CA ARG A 45 3.33 2.79 -2.51
C ARG A 45 2.22 1.99 -1.86
N ALA A 46 1.37 2.66 -1.07
CA ALA A 46 0.22 2.01 -0.44
C ALA A 46 -0.74 1.46 -1.50
N SER A 47 -1.00 2.21 -2.55
CA SER A 47 -1.85 1.78 -3.65
C SER A 47 -1.25 0.57 -4.39
N GLU A 48 0.06 0.57 -4.62
CA GLU A 48 0.76 -0.56 -5.25
C GLU A 48 0.70 -1.81 -4.38
N PHE A 49 0.94 -1.67 -3.07
CA PHE A 49 0.84 -2.79 -2.14
C PHE A 49 -0.58 -3.34 -2.05
N GLU A 50 -1.58 -2.47 -2.08
CA GLU A 50 -2.98 -2.89 -2.10
C GLU A 50 -3.29 -3.70 -3.36
N ALA A 51 -2.83 -3.22 -4.51
CA ALA A 51 -2.99 -3.93 -5.78
C ALA A 51 -2.31 -5.30 -5.75
N GLN A 52 -1.10 -5.38 -5.21
CA GLN A 52 -0.38 -6.64 -5.06
C GLN A 52 -1.09 -7.59 -4.10
N ALA A 53 -1.59 -7.07 -2.98
CA ALA A 53 -2.34 -7.87 -2.01
C ALA A 53 -3.61 -8.45 -2.63
N ASN A 54 -4.34 -7.65 -3.40
CA ASN A 54 -5.52 -8.12 -4.11
C ASN A 54 -5.18 -9.18 -5.17
N TYR A 55 -4.10 -8.97 -5.89
CA TYR A 55 -3.62 -9.93 -6.88
C TYR A 55 -3.30 -11.29 -6.24
N PHE A 56 -2.56 -11.29 -5.14
CA PHE A 56 -2.23 -12.53 -4.44
C PHE A 56 -3.45 -13.18 -3.81
N ARG A 57 -4.38 -12.38 -3.31
CA ARG A 57 -5.64 -12.89 -2.76
C ARG A 57 -6.46 -13.60 -3.83
N ASP A 58 -6.55 -13.01 -5.02
CA ASP A 58 -7.26 -13.61 -6.14
C ASP A 58 -6.57 -14.91 -6.59
N ARG A 59 -5.24 -14.92 -6.63
CA ARG A 59 -4.50 -16.13 -6.97
C ARG A 59 -4.72 -17.23 -5.94
N ALA A 60 -4.76 -16.87 -4.66
CA ALA A 60 -5.03 -17.85 -3.59
C ALA A 60 -6.44 -18.42 -3.72
N ALA A 61 -7.43 -17.56 -4.01
CA ALA A 61 -8.81 -18.00 -4.22
C ALA A 61 -8.91 -18.96 -5.40
N HIS A 62 -8.25 -18.66 -6.51
CA HIS A 62 -8.22 -19.55 -7.67
C HIS A 62 -7.54 -20.88 -7.34
N ALA A 63 -6.44 -20.84 -6.60
CA ALA A 63 -5.74 -22.06 -6.18
C ALA A 63 -6.63 -22.93 -5.30
N GLU A 64 -7.38 -22.32 -4.37
CA GLU A 64 -8.33 -23.03 -3.53
C GLU A 64 -9.45 -23.67 -4.34
N GLU A 65 -10.00 -22.96 -5.32
CA GLU A 65 -11.02 -23.50 -6.23
C GLU A 65 -10.49 -24.70 -7.00
N TRP A 66 -9.27 -24.61 -7.52
CA TRP A 66 -8.62 -25.72 -8.21
C TRP A 66 -8.44 -26.91 -7.31
N LEU A 67 -7.98 -26.68 -6.06
CA LEU A 67 -7.79 -27.76 -5.10
C LEU A 67 -9.11 -28.47 -4.76
N VAL A 68 -10.18 -27.69 -4.60
CA VAL A 68 -11.50 -28.27 -4.35
C VAL A 68 -11.96 -29.10 -5.54
N ARG A 69 -11.75 -28.61 -6.75
CA ARG A 69 -12.12 -29.30 -7.98
C ARG A 69 -11.32 -30.60 -8.13
N ILE A 70 -10.01 -30.54 -7.93
CA ILE A 70 -9.13 -31.72 -8.01
C ILE A 70 -9.55 -32.74 -6.97
N ARG A 71 -9.80 -32.31 -5.74
CA ARG A 71 -10.25 -33.20 -4.66
C ARG A 71 -11.55 -33.91 -5.05
N ARG A 72 -12.49 -33.16 -5.59
CA ARG A 72 -13.79 -33.70 -6.03
C ARG A 72 -13.59 -34.75 -7.13
N GLU A 73 -12.78 -34.44 -8.12
CA GLU A 73 -12.51 -35.38 -9.22
C GLU A 73 -11.81 -36.62 -8.73
N VAL A 74 -10.84 -36.49 -7.83
CA VAL A 74 -10.14 -37.62 -7.24
C VAL A 74 -11.11 -38.48 -6.44
N GLN A 75 -11.97 -37.90 -5.65
CA GLN A 75 -12.97 -38.61 -4.88
C GLN A 75 -13.98 -39.35 -5.79
N GLU A 76 -14.45 -38.70 -6.82
CA GLU A 76 -15.38 -39.30 -7.77
C GLU A 76 -14.73 -40.46 -8.49
N THR A 77 -13.51 -40.31 -8.96
CA THR A 77 -12.76 -41.36 -9.61
C THR A 77 -12.50 -42.51 -8.64
N PHE A 78 -12.15 -42.23 -7.41
CA PHE A 78 -11.92 -43.21 -6.37
C PHE A 78 -13.21 -44.00 -6.08
N PHE A 79 -14.34 -43.35 -5.95
CA PHE A 79 -15.61 -44.01 -5.73
C PHE A 79 -16.03 -44.85 -6.92
N GLU A 80 -15.87 -44.35 -8.14
CA GLU A 80 -16.16 -45.14 -9.35
C GLU A 80 -15.30 -46.41 -9.41
N THR A 81 -14.03 -46.28 -9.15
CA THR A 81 -13.11 -47.42 -9.12
C THR A 81 -13.54 -48.40 -8.05
N LYS A 82 -13.90 -47.91 -6.87
CA LYS A 82 -14.35 -48.74 -5.77
C LYS A 82 -15.65 -49.49 -6.10
N GLU A 83 -16.60 -48.81 -6.72
CA GLU A 83 -17.84 -49.41 -7.18
C GLU A 83 -17.57 -50.53 -8.21
N GLN A 84 -16.67 -50.26 -9.14
CA GLN A 84 -16.31 -51.24 -10.15
C GLN A 84 -15.65 -52.48 -9.53
N GLN A 85 -14.83 -52.29 -8.50
CA GLN A 85 -14.20 -53.37 -7.79
C GLN A 85 -15.18 -54.18 -6.93
N GLN A 86 -16.22 -53.51 -6.42
CA GLN A 86 -17.25 -54.13 -5.58
C GLN A 86 -18.35 -54.81 -6.38
N ARG A 87 -18.48 -54.52 -7.66
CA ARG A 87 -19.42 -55.22 -8.50
C ARG A 87 -19.00 -56.67 -8.58
N PRO A 88 -19.89 -57.59 -8.17
CA PRO A 88 -19.55 -58.97 -8.34
C PRO A 88 -19.33 -59.27 -9.81
N VAL A 89 -18.21 -59.92 -10.09
CA VAL A 89 -17.94 -60.40 -11.43
C VAL A 89 -19.00 -61.46 -11.68
N ARG A 90 -19.99 -61.10 -12.48
CA ARG A 90 -20.94 -62.09 -12.90
C ARG A 90 -20.19 -63.04 -13.85
N GLU A 91 -19.95 -64.17 -13.37
CA GLU A 91 -19.40 -65.19 -14.24
C GLU A 91 -20.42 -65.44 -15.33
N VAL A 92 -19.99 -65.21 -16.53
CA VAL A 92 -20.77 -65.58 -17.68
C VAL A 92 -20.62 -67.07 -17.80
N LYS A 93 -21.68 -67.75 -17.56
CA LYS A 93 -21.70 -69.17 -17.84
C LYS A 93 -21.94 -69.42 -19.29
#